data_dca863b0648c5ed08dad79a1a3e0b1d7
#
_entry.id   dca863b0648c5ed08dad79a1a3e0b1d7
#
_cell.length_a   1.000
_cell.length_b   1.000
_cell.length_c   1.000
_cell.angle_alpha   90.00
_cell.angle_beta   90.00
_cell.angle_gamma   90.00
#
_symmetry.space_group_name_H-M   'P 1'
#
loop_
_entity.id
_entity.type
_entity.pdbx_description
1 polymer ?
#
loop_
_entity_poly.entity_id
_entity_poly.type
_entity_poly.pdbx_seq_one_letter_code
_entity_poly.pdbx_strand_id
1 'polypeptide(L)'
;MKQQLALTVLLALMLPQAMLRAAENMHLHGTLVEPPACVINGDQPIDVDFGKEVMTTRVDGTNYRQPLRYSLECADGVPTALKLQIQGSGAGFDKEALLTNKGDLGIALLSNGSRFPLNTWVNMTYPNTPQLQAVPIKRDGSTLTGGDFSAGATMMVDYQ
;
A
#
# COMPACT_ATOMS: atom_id res chain seq x y z
N MET A 1 64.12 -15.37 58.84
CA MET A 1 63.49 -14.19 58.17
C MET A 1 63.01 -14.46 56.74
N LYS A 2 63.37 -15.51 56.05
CA LYS A 2 62.94 -15.83 54.64
C LYS A 2 61.58 -16.60 54.56
N GLN A 3 61.16 -17.25 55.67
CA GLN A 3 59.92 -18.06 55.66
C GLN A 3 58.65 -17.27 56.00
N GLN A 4 58.78 -16.14 56.63
CA GLN A 4 57.61 -15.32 56.98
C GLN A 4 57.14 -14.40 55.82
N LEU A 5 58.00 -14.12 54.84
CA LEU A 5 57.65 -13.34 53.67
C LEU A 5 56.82 -14.13 52.66
N ALA A 6 56.92 -15.45 52.62
CA ALA A 6 56.20 -16.31 51.70
C ALA A 6 54.73 -16.53 52.11
N LEU A 7 54.42 -16.43 53.39
CA LEU A 7 53.04 -16.66 53.89
C LEU A 7 52.11 -15.45 53.73
N THR A 8 52.68 -14.24 53.67
CA THR A 8 51.92 -13.01 53.47
C THR A 8 51.52 -12.75 52.04
N VAL A 9 52.28 -13.28 51.06
CA VAL A 9 51.96 -13.13 49.62
C VAL A 9 50.82 -14.06 49.19
N LEU A 10 50.66 -15.23 49.87
CA LEU A 10 49.63 -16.19 49.49
C LEU A 10 48.23 -15.83 50.00
N LEU A 11 48.12 -14.94 51.00
CA LEU A 11 46.85 -14.52 51.59
C LEU A 11 46.19 -13.34 50.84
N ALA A 12 46.93 -12.67 49.95
CA ALA A 12 46.45 -11.52 49.14
C ALA A 12 45.67 -11.90 47.87
N LEU A 13 45.64 -13.20 47.51
CA LEU A 13 44.99 -13.68 46.25
C LEU A 13 43.54 -14.19 46.43
N MET A 14 43.02 -14.13 47.64
CA MET A 14 41.60 -14.49 47.90
C MET A 14 40.72 -13.26 48.04
N LEU A 15 40.78 -12.34 47.08
CA LEU A 15 39.75 -11.31 46.92
C LEU A 15 38.50 -12.00 46.35
N PRO A 16 37.34 -11.93 47.02
CA PRO A 16 36.12 -12.43 46.44
C PRO A 16 35.84 -11.61 45.17
N GLN A 17 35.82 -12.27 44.05
CA GLN A 17 35.31 -11.67 42.80
C GLN A 17 33.83 -11.42 43.06
N ALA A 18 33.50 -10.20 43.42
CA ALA A 18 32.11 -9.72 43.43
C ALA A 18 31.64 -9.78 41.98
N MET A 19 30.91 -10.84 41.62
CA MET A 19 30.21 -10.90 40.34
C MET A 19 29.20 -9.74 40.37
N LEU A 20 29.52 -8.68 39.61
CA LEU A 20 28.54 -7.66 39.24
C LEU A 20 27.43 -8.37 38.43
N ARG A 21 26.37 -8.76 39.11
CA ARG A 21 25.15 -9.17 38.46
C ARG A 21 24.48 -7.89 37.98
N ALA A 22 24.51 -7.68 36.68
CA ALA A 22 23.62 -6.71 36.07
C ALA A 22 22.18 -7.20 36.31
N ALA A 23 21.48 -6.53 37.21
CA ALA A 23 20.06 -6.79 37.44
C ALA A 23 19.28 -6.18 36.27
N GLU A 24 18.42 -6.97 35.68
CA GLU A 24 17.46 -6.48 34.70
C GLU A 24 16.52 -5.50 35.42
N ASN A 25 16.60 -4.23 35.04
CA ASN A 25 15.85 -3.14 35.66
C ASN A 25 14.89 -2.45 34.68
N MET A 26 14.71 -3.04 33.49
CA MET A 26 13.80 -2.53 32.48
C MET A 26 12.86 -3.65 32.02
N HIS A 27 11.57 -3.44 32.20
CA HIS A 27 10.52 -4.31 31.70
C HIS A 27 9.72 -3.57 30.64
N LEU A 28 9.73 -4.09 29.44
CA LEU A 28 8.99 -3.57 28.28
C LEU A 28 7.85 -4.54 28.00
N HIS A 29 6.63 -4.06 28.04
CA HIS A 29 5.44 -4.85 27.77
C HIS A 29 4.42 -4.01 27.00
N GLY A 30 3.57 -4.69 26.25
CA GLY A 30 2.50 -4.09 25.46
C GLY A 30 1.57 -5.17 24.92
N THR A 31 0.40 -4.78 24.50
CA THR A 31 -0.57 -5.65 23.86
C THR A 31 -0.70 -5.22 22.41
N LEU A 32 -0.50 -6.15 21.47
CA LEU A 32 -0.81 -5.95 20.07
C LEU A 32 -2.31 -6.22 19.89
N VAL A 33 -3.00 -5.27 19.27
CA VAL A 33 -4.40 -5.40 18.89
C VAL A 33 -4.45 -5.45 17.38
N GLU A 34 -5.02 -6.52 16.83
CA GLU A 34 -5.31 -6.60 15.40
C GLU A 34 -6.46 -5.65 15.09
N PRO A 35 -6.29 -4.67 14.18
CA PRO A 35 -7.37 -3.77 13.83
C PRO A 35 -8.49 -4.53 13.12
N PRO A 36 -9.76 -4.18 13.34
CA PRO A 36 -10.88 -4.81 12.68
C PRO A 36 -10.78 -4.64 11.15
N ALA A 37 -11.06 -5.70 10.41
CA ALA A 37 -10.90 -5.72 8.95
C ALA A 37 -11.98 -4.88 8.23
N CYS A 38 -11.57 -4.24 7.13
CA CYS A 38 -12.48 -3.70 6.12
C CYS A 38 -12.52 -4.64 4.91
N VAL A 39 -13.69 -4.85 4.36
CA VAL A 39 -13.92 -5.68 3.17
C VAL A 39 -14.24 -4.78 1.98
N ILE A 40 -13.52 -4.95 0.90
CA ILE A 40 -13.71 -4.21 -0.35
C ILE A 40 -14.58 -5.06 -1.27
N ASN A 41 -15.67 -4.49 -1.76
CA ASN A 41 -16.58 -5.09 -2.74
C ASN A 41 -17.05 -6.53 -2.38
N GLY A 42 -17.19 -6.82 -1.06
CA GLY A 42 -17.57 -8.15 -0.58
C GLY A 42 -16.61 -9.26 -1.03
N ASP A 43 -15.33 -8.97 -1.11
CA ASP A 43 -14.28 -9.87 -1.65
C ASP A 43 -14.48 -10.31 -3.11
N GLN A 44 -15.36 -9.61 -3.84
CA GLN A 44 -15.55 -9.85 -5.26
C GLN A 44 -14.70 -8.91 -6.12
N PRO A 45 -14.22 -9.37 -7.29
CA PRO A 45 -13.53 -8.51 -8.22
C PRO A 45 -14.36 -7.28 -8.61
N ILE A 46 -13.68 -6.15 -8.75
CA ILE A 46 -14.28 -4.92 -9.30
C ILE A 46 -14.07 -4.97 -10.82
N ASP A 47 -15.15 -5.03 -11.57
CA ASP A 47 -15.11 -5.05 -13.02
C ASP A 47 -15.48 -3.68 -13.61
N VAL A 48 -14.69 -3.22 -14.60
CA VAL A 48 -14.93 -1.97 -15.32
C VAL A 48 -14.96 -2.28 -16.80
N ASP A 49 -16.13 -2.37 -17.38
CA ASP A 49 -16.35 -2.63 -18.79
C ASP A 49 -16.41 -1.32 -19.60
N PHE A 50 -15.51 -1.13 -20.53
CA PHE A 50 -15.49 -0.02 -21.48
C PHE A 50 -16.37 -0.27 -22.72
N GLY A 51 -16.95 -1.46 -22.84
CA GLY A 51 -17.76 -1.87 -23.98
C GLY A 51 -16.93 -2.24 -25.21
N LYS A 52 -17.64 -2.49 -26.32
CA LYS A 52 -17.03 -3.00 -27.57
C LYS A 52 -16.84 -1.92 -28.63
N GLU A 53 -17.15 -0.68 -28.34
CA GLU A 53 -17.17 0.43 -29.32
C GLU A 53 -16.18 1.54 -28.99
N VAL A 54 -15.05 1.21 -28.34
CA VAL A 54 -13.99 2.18 -28.04
C VAL A 54 -13.21 2.46 -29.31
N MET A 55 -13.48 3.62 -29.91
CA MET A 55 -12.80 4.03 -31.15
C MET A 55 -11.37 4.50 -30.85
N THR A 56 -10.38 3.92 -31.51
CA THR A 56 -8.96 4.24 -31.31
C THR A 56 -8.63 5.73 -31.54
N THR A 57 -9.36 6.37 -32.45
CA THR A 57 -9.22 7.80 -32.77
C THR A 57 -9.81 8.74 -31.72
N ARG A 58 -10.67 8.23 -30.82
CA ARG A 58 -11.37 9.02 -29.78
C ARG A 58 -10.85 8.74 -28.37
N VAL A 59 -9.78 7.98 -28.21
CA VAL A 59 -9.11 7.81 -26.93
C VAL A 59 -8.26 9.05 -26.66
N ASP A 60 -8.73 9.89 -25.73
CA ASP A 60 -8.15 11.19 -25.42
C ASP A 60 -8.09 11.51 -23.92
N GLY A 61 -8.42 10.54 -23.05
CA GLY A 61 -8.48 10.75 -21.59
C GLY A 61 -9.77 11.42 -21.11
N THR A 62 -10.71 11.67 -21.99
CA THR A 62 -12.02 12.26 -21.66
C THR A 62 -13.16 11.37 -22.09
N ASN A 63 -13.10 10.87 -23.31
CA ASN A 63 -14.09 9.95 -23.85
C ASN A 63 -13.97 8.56 -23.19
N TYR A 64 -15.08 7.82 -23.19
CA TYR A 64 -15.19 6.45 -22.65
C TYR A 64 -14.90 6.34 -21.13
N ARG A 65 -15.17 7.39 -20.39
CA ARG A 65 -15.04 7.38 -18.93
C ARG A 65 -16.08 6.46 -18.32
N GLN A 66 -15.64 5.53 -17.47
CA GLN A 66 -16.49 4.58 -16.77
C GLN A 66 -16.39 4.75 -15.26
N PRO A 67 -17.49 4.66 -14.50
CA PRO A 67 -17.42 4.64 -13.06
C PRO A 67 -16.79 3.34 -12.57
N LEU A 68 -15.84 3.44 -11.63
CA LEU A 68 -15.30 2.31 -10.90
C LEU A 68 -16.16 2.14 -9.65
N ARG A 69 -17.07 1.18 -9.68
CA ARG A 69 -18.04 0.91 -8.61
C ARG A 69 -17.47 -0.08 -7.62
N TYR A 70 -17.41 0.27 -6.36
CA TYR A 70 -16.98 -0.59 -5.27
C TYR A 70 -17.74 -0.25 -4.00
N SER A 71 -17.84 -1.19 -3.08
CA SER A 71 -18.27 -0.97 -1.70
C SER A 71 -17.07 -1.10 -0.76
N LEU A 72 -17.16 -0.46 0.39
CA LEU A 72 -16.24 -0.62 1.50
C LEU A 72 -17.08 -0.84 2.76
N GLU A 73 -16.91 -2.00 3.36
CA GLU A 73 -17.61 -2.40 4.58
C GLU A 73 -16.57 -2.69 5.66
N CYS A 74 -16.62 -1.92 6.73
CA CYS A 74 -15.70 -2.08 7.84
C CYS A 74 -16.46 -2.55 9.09
N ALA A 75 -15.83 -3.38 9.91
CA ALA A 75 -16.39 -3.84 11.16
C ALA A 75 -16.61 -2.69 12.15
N ASP A 76 -17.45 -2.90 13.14
CA ASP A 76 -17.70 -1.91 14.20
C ASP A 76 -16.41 -1.57 14.96
N GLY A 77 -16.26 -0.29 15.29
CA GLY A 77 -15.10 0.20 16.03
C GLY A 77 -13.87 0.52 15.18
N VAL A 78 -13.99 0.41 13.84
CA VAL A 78 -12.93 0.86 12.91
C VAL A 78 -12.71 2.37 13.03
N PRO A 79 -11.45 2.85 13.10
CA PRO A 79 -11.16 4.26 12.97
C PRO A 79 -11.72 4.83 11.67
N THR A 80 -12.28 6.04 11.72
CA THR A 80 -12.80 6.70 10.52
C THR A 80 -11.71 7.21 9.58
N ALA A 81 -10.49 7.41 10.10
CA ALA A 81 -9.32 7.85 9.34
C ALA A 81 -8.68 6.65 8.62
N LEU A 82 -8.99 6.51 7.37
CA LEU A 82 -8.50 5.44 6.49
C LEU A 82 -7.68 6.03 5.34
N LYS A 83 -6.95 5.17 4.65
CA LYS A 83 -6.26 5.49 3.40
C LYS A 83 -6.53 4.42 2.37
N LEU A 84 -6.67 4.83 1.12
CA LEU A 84 -6.94 4.00 -0.05
C LEU A 84 -5.75 4.03 -1.00
N GLN A 85 -5.38 2.89 -1.55
CA GLN A 85 -4.39 2.79 -2.61
C GLN A 85 -4.92 1.90 -3.73
N ILE A 86 -4.61 2.27 -4.97
CA ILE A 86 -4.75 1.37 -6.12
C ILE A 86 -3.35 1.02 -6.59
N GLN A 87 -2.97 -0.23 -6.42
CA GLN A 87 -1.68 -0.76 -6.81
C GLN A 87 -1.77 -1.41 -8.18
N GLY A 88 -0.84 -1.06 -9.06
CA GLY A 88 -0.78 -1.61 -10.41
C GLY A 88 0.49 -1.23 -11.15
N SER A 89 0.73 -1.90 -12.27
CA SER A 89 1.82 -1.55 -13.17
C SER A 89 1.48 -0.29 -13.95
N GLY A 90 2.35 0.71 -13.91
CA GLY A 90 2.21 1.93 -14.69
C GLY A 90 2.55 1.74 -16.16
N ALA A 91 1.83 2.41 -17.06
CA ALA A 91 2.11 2.41 -18.47
C ALA A 91 3.50 3.00 -18.77
N GLY A 92 4.11 2.56 -19.86
CA GLY A 92 5.47 2.99 -20.23
C GLY A 92 5.58 4.50 -20.48
N PHE A 93 4.51 5.12 -20.95
CA PHE A 93 4.45 6.55 -21.26
C PHE A 93 3.84 7.41 -20.12
N ASP A 94 3.12 6.80 -19.18
CA ASP A 94 2.51 7.47 -18.05
C ASP A 94 2.45 6.52 -16.85
N LYS A 95 3.30 6.76 -15.84
CA LYS A 95 3.42 5.89 -14.65
C LYS A 95 2.21 5.96 -13.71
N GLU A 96 1.37 6.98 -13.87
CA GLU A 96 0.12 7.13 -13.11
C GLU A 96 -1.11 6.54 -13.83
N ALA A 97 -0.92 5.95 -15.00
CA ALA A 97 -1.95 5.19 -15.69
C ALA A 97 -1.62 3.71 -15.67
N LEU A 98 -2.63 2.86 -15.52
CA LEU A 98 -2.47 1.42 -15.56
C LEU A 98 -1.98 0.97 -16.93
N LEU A 99 -0.99 0.09 -16.93
CA LEU A 99 -0.52 -0.61 -18.10
C LEU A 99 -1.62 -1.53 -18.63
N THR A 100 -1.81 -1.50 -19.96
CA THR A 100 -2.65 -2.48 -20.65
C THR A 100 -1.78 -3.46 -21.46
N ASN A 101 -2.39 -4.49 -22.00
CA ASN A 101 -1.76 -5.38 -22.99
C ASN A 101 -1.44 -4.69 -24.32
N LYS A 102 -1.80 -3.39 -24.49
CA LYS A 102 -1.44 -2.57 -25.65
C LYS A 102 -0.49 -1.44 -25.23
N GLY A 103 0.73 -1.45 -25.74
CA GLY A 103 1.84 -0.62 -25.27
C GLY A 103 1.59 0.90 -25.27
N ASP A 104 0.75 1.41 -26.16
CA ASP A 104 0.45 2.83 -26.29
C ASP A 104 -0.91 3.22 -25.69
N LEU A 105 -1.62 2.26 -25.09
CA LEU A 105 -2.87 2.46 -24.37
C LEU A 105 -2.64 2.25 -22.88
N GLY A 106 -3.16 3.15 -22.06
CA GLY A 106 -3.21 3.05 -20.60
C GLY A 106 -4.60 3.36 -20.08
N ILE A 107 -4.86 3.01 -18.83
CA ILE A 107 -6.08 3.38 -18.13
C ILE A 107 -5.74 4.34 -17.00
N ALA A 108 -6.18 5.57 -17.11
CA ALA A 108 -6.05 6.57 -16.06
C ALA A 108 -7.20 6.42 -15.06
N LEU A 109 -6.88 6.55 -13.78
CA LEU A 109 -7.86 6.61 -12.69
C LEU A 109 -8.12 8.06 -12.31
N LEU A 110 -9.36 8.38 -12.03
CA LEU A 110 -9.78 9.72 -11.63
C LEU A 110 -10.61 9.65 -10.35
N SER A 111 -10.47 10.67 -9.52
CA SER A 111 -11.38 10.96 -8.40
C SER A 111 -11.84 12.40 -8.53
N ASN A 112 -13.16 12.61 -8.56
CA ASN A 112 -13.77 13.93 -8.73
C ASN A 112 -13.21 14.71 -9.95
N GLY A 113 -12.90 14.00 -11.04
CA GLY A 113 -12.33 14.58 -12.27
C GLY A 113 -10.84 14.86 -12.26
N SER A 114 -10.17 14.73 -11.13
CA SER A 114 -8.70 14.83 -10.99
C SER A 114 -8.04 13.47 -11.06
N ARG A 115 -6.77 13.42 -11.48
CA ARG A 115 -5.99 12.17 -11.49
C ARG A 115 -5.92 11.56 -10.09
N PHE A 116 -6.21 10.27 -10.01
CA PHE A 116 -5.98 9.47 -8.81
C PHE A 116 -4.63 8.74 -9.00
N PRO A 117 -3.64 8.97 -8.10
CA PRO A 117 -2.30 8.44 -8.30
C PRO A 117 -2.27 6.92 -8.08
N LEU A 118 -1.54 6.21 -8.94
CA LEU A 118 -1.23 4.79 -8.72
C LEU A 118 -0.17 4.61 -7.63
N ASN A 119 -0.23 3.50 -6.93
CA ASN A 119 0.78 3.06 -5.95
C ASN A 119 1.03 4.08 -4.82
N THR A 120 0.09 4.97 -4.59
CA THR A 120 0.18 6.03 -3.58
C THR A 120 -1.03 5.95 -2.66
N TRP A 121 -0.80 6.03 -1.36
CA TRP A 121 -1.86 6.09 -0.38
C TRP A 121 -2.53 7.46 -0.38
N VAL A 122 -3.85 7.48 -0.52
CA VAL A 122 -4.69 8.68 -0.47
C VAL A 122 -5.58 8.59 0.76
N ASN A 123 -5.49 9.59 1.62
CA ASN A 123 -6.29 9.65 2.84
C ASN A 123 -7.77 9.84 2.52
N MET A 124 -8.61 9.16 3.29
CA MET A 124 -10.07 9.30 3.23
C MET A 124 -10.69 9.18 4.63
N THR A 125 -11.94 9.57 4.74
CA THR A 125 -12.70 9.48 6.00
C THR A 125 -13.91 8.57 5.80
N TYR A 126 -13.87 7.39 6.39
CA TYR A 126 -14.99 6.44 6.36
C TYR A 126 -16.21 7.04 7.12
N PRO A 127 -17.43 6.86 6.61
CA PRO A 127 -17.84 6.06 5.45
C PRO A 127 -17.77 6.76 4.09
N ASN A 128 -17.24 7.99 4.00
CA ASN A 128 -17.18 8.76 2.76
C ASN A 128 -16.04 8.24 1.87
N THR A 129 -16.35 7.31 0.97
CA THR A 129 -15.40 6.78 0.01
C THR A 129 -15.28 7.66 -1.24
N PRO A 130 -14.06 7.81 -1.82
CA PRO A 130 -13.88 8.58 -3.04
C PRO A 130 -14.64 7.96 -4.23
N GLN A 131 -15.27 8.79 -5.03
CA GLN A 131 -15.92 8.37 -6.27
C GLN A 131 -14.84 8.23 -7.35
N LEU A 132 -14.58 7.01 -7.76
CA LEU A 132 -13.53 6.69 -8.72
C LEU A 132 -14.10 6.44 -10.11
N GLN A 133 -13.32 6.81 -11.12
CA GLN A 133 -13.62 6.58 -12.53
C GLN A 133 -12.35 6.07 -13.21
N ALA A 134 -12.52 5.29 -14.26
CA ALA A 134 -11.47 4.86 -15.15
C ALA A 134 -11.68 5.45 -16.54
N VAL A 135 -10.62 5.87 -17.21
CA VAL A 135 -10.67 6.43 -18.55
C VAL A 135 -9.48 5.96 -19.37
N PRO A 136 -9.70 5.50 -20.62
CA PRO A 136 -8.60 5.13 -21.50
C PRO A 136 -7.84 6.37 -21.97
N ILE A 137 -6.52 6.29 -21.94
CA ILE A 137 -5.59 7.30 -22.45
C ILE A 137 -4.62 6.66 -23.43
N LYS A 138 -4.05 7.44 -24.32
CA LYS A 138 -3.01 6.96 -25.23
C LYS A 138 -1.74 7.80 -25.11
N ARG A 139 -0.63 7.21 -25.54
CA ARG A 139 0.63 7.94 -25.72
C ARG A 139 0.42 9.05 -26.75
N ASP A 140 0.92 10.23 -26.47
CA ASP A 140 0.86 11.37 -27.40
C ASP A 140 1.50 11.02 -28.75
N GLY A 141 0.80 11.38 -29.82
CA GLY A 141 1.26 11.12 -31.18
C GLY A 141 1.15 9.66 -31.64
N SER A 142 0.74 8.73 -30.79
CA SER A 142 0.60 7.32 -31.19
C SER A 142 -0.70 7.05 -31.95
N THR A 143 -0.64 6.00 -32.76
CA THR A 143 -1.81 5.41 -33.44
C THR A 143 -2.12 4.07 -32.78
N LEU A 144 -3.28 3.96 -32.13
CA LEU A 144 -3.70 2.71 -31.50
C LEU A 144 -4.16 1.69 -32.52
N THR A 145 -3.80 0.44 -32.29
CA THR A 145 -4.33 -0.70 -33.06
C THR A 145 -5.62 -1.22 -32.42
N GLY A 146 -6.59 -1.61 -33.24
CA GLY A 146 -7.84 -2.23 -32.78
C GLY A 146 -7.62 -3.55 -32.04
N GLY A 147 -8.70 -4.11 -31.50
CA GLY A 147 -8.73 -5.35 -30.75
C GLY A 147 -8.86 -5.14 -29.25
N ASP A 148 -9.09 -6.23 -28.53
CA ASP A 148 -9.35 -6.22 -27.09
C ASP A 148 -8.18 -5.67 -26.28
N PHE A 149 -8.49 -5.00 -25.20
CA PHE A 149 -7.51 -4.54 -24.21
C PHE A 149 -7.97 -4.88 -22.80
N SER A 150 -7.01 -5.03 -21.92
CA SER A 150 -7.24 -5.28 -20.49
C SER A 150 -6.14 -4.62 -19.66
N ALA A 151 -6.48 -4.28 -18.43
CA ALA A 151 -5.57 -3.83 -17.40
C ALA A 151 -5.98 -4.46 -16.06
N GLY A 152 -5.03 -4.64 -15.15
CA GLY A 152 -5.27 -5.15 -13.81
C GLY A 152 -4.67 -4.25 -12.74
N ALA A 153 -5.37 -4.18 -11.60
CA ALA A 153 -4.93 -3.45 -10.43
C ALA A 153 -5.49 -4.10 -9.15
N THR A 154 -4.91 -3.78 -8.01
CA THR A 154 -5.40 -4.18 -6.70
C THR A 154 -5.77 -2.94 -5.89
N MET A 155 -7.00 -2.89 -5.39
CA MET A 155 -7.43 -1.86 -4.45
C MET A 155 -7.13 -2.33 -3.03
N MET A 156 -6.56 -1.45 -2.23
CA MET A 156 -6.20 -1.71 -0.84
C MET A 156 -6.68 -0.57 0.06
N VAL A 157 -7.09 -0.91 1.27
CA VAL A 157 -7.46 0.03 2.32
C VAL A 157 -6.64 -0.28 3.56
N ASP A 158 -6.21 0.75 4.26
CA ASP A 158 -5.46 0.63 5.50
C ASP A 158 -5.79 1.82 6.42
N TYR A 159 -5.39 1.74 7.67
CA TYR A 159 -5.52 2.81 8.65
C TYR A 159 -4.46 3.90 8.46
N GLN A 160 -4.80 5.14 8.86
CA GLN A 160 -3.85 6.26 8.87
C GLN A 160 -2.95 6.20 10.09
#